data_3f198f51abc1ad3a5ee9e37c302bc54a
#
_entry.id   3f198f51abc1ad3a5ee9e37c302bc54a
#
_cell.length_a   1.000
_cell.length_b   1.000
_cell.length_c   1.000
_cell.angle_alpha   90.00
_cell.angle_beta   90.00
_cell.angle_gamma   90.00
#
_symmetry.space_group_name_H-M   'P 1'
#
loop_
_entity.id
_entity.type
_entity.pdbx_description
1 polymer ?
#
loop_
_entity_poly.entity_id
_entity_poly.type
_entity_poly.pdbx_seq_one_letter_code
_entity_poly.pdbx_strand_id
1 'polypeptide(L)'
;MIVGPGVAGSKDDDSNYTPSGTMGRLHWLLKGGRSKSSNDSMSYIDVQDCAAHHIAAMENPNASGRYFSLVESWHWNDILSTLKELYPPLQLDANFKYEGEDIIRPTQFNHDRMNSLGVNVKGIKEIFEECISFFQDKGAL
;
A
#
# COMPACT_ATOMS: atom_id res chain seq x y z
N MET A 1 -2.83 -2.90 4.55
CA MET A 1 -1.78 -1.93 4.97
C MET A 1 -2.22 -0.53 4.54
N ILE A 2 -2.18 0.44 5.45
CA ILE A 2 -2.48 1.85 5.16
C ILE A 2 -1.17 2.52 4.78
N VAL A 3 -1.10 3.09 3.58
CA VAL A 3 0.07 3.79 3.04
C VAL A 3 -0.36 5.07 2.35
N GLY A 4 0.55 6.00 2.12
CA GLY A 4 0.29 7.21 1.36
C GLY A 4 1.10 8.40 1.89
N PRO A 5 1.29 9.44 1.05
CA PRO A 5 1.92 10.68 1.45
C PRO A 5 1.20 11.32 2.64
N GLY A 6 1.93 11.74 3.65
CA GLY A 6 1.37 12.36 4.87
C GLY A 6 1.27 11.44 6.08
N VAL A 7 1.52 10.13 5.95
CA VAL A 7 1.72 9.26 7.11
C VAL A 7 3.09 9.56 7.72
N ALA A 8 3.08 9.91 9.00
CA ALA A 8 4.19 10.49 9.72
C ALA A 8 5.55 9.81 9.53
N GLY A 9 6.52 10.59 9.12
CA GLY A 9 7.93 10.36 9.40
C GLY A 9 8.41 11.35 10.43
N SER A 10 9.42 11.01 11.24
CA SER A 10 10.10 11.98 12.07
C SER A 10 10.93 12.91 11.19
N LYS A 11 10.85 14.21 11.43
CA LYS A 11 11.89 15.14 10.99
C LYS A 11 12.94 15.16 12.09
N ASP A 12 14.08 14.55 11.86
CA ASP A 12 15.26 14.95 12.57
C ASP A 12 15.69 16.32 12.03
N ASP A 13 16.18 17.18 12.88
CA ASP A 13 16.36 18.63 12.70
C ASP A 13 17.27 19.06 11.53
N ASP A 14 17.83 18.11 10.77
CA ASP A 14 18.68 18.28 9.60
C ASP A 14 18.15 17.54 8.37
N SER A 15 17.03 18.01 7.80
CA SER A 15 16.60 17.74 6.41
C SER A 15 16.41 16.31 5.91
N ASN A 16 16.58 15.27 6.71
CA ASN A 16 16.40 13.89 6.27
C ASN A 16 15.05 13.34 6.77
N TYR A 17 14.11 13.18 5.83
CA TYR A 17 12.88 12.45 6.09
C TYR A 17 13.19 10.97 6.33
N THR A 18 12.86 10.46 7.52
CA THR A 18 12.97 9.03 7.85
C THR A 18 11.58 8.41 7.87
N PRO A 19 11.25 7.56 6.89
CA PRO A 19 9.97 6.87 6.86
C PRO A 19 9.77 5.98 8.09
N SER A 20 8.57 6.01 8.69
CA SER A 20 8.22 5.17 9.84
C SER A 20 6.91 4.41 9.60
N GLY A 21 6.57 3.47 10.46
CA GLY A 21 5.33 2.69 10.38
C GLY A 21 5.18 1.95 9.05
N THR A 22 4.02 2.05 8.44
CA THR A 22 3.72 1.39 7.15
C THR A 22 4.49 1.98 5.98
N MET A 23 4.74 3.30 5.98
CA MET A 23 5.62 3.96 5.01
C MET A 23 7.06 3.47 5.15
N GLY A 24 7.56 3.30 6.38
CA GLY A 24 8.87 2.70 6.65
C GLY A 24 8.98 1.28 6.10
N ARG A 25 7.92 0.48 6.20
CA ARG A 25 7.89 -0.87 5.61
C ARG A 25 7.93 -0.84 4.08
N LEU A 26 7.19 0.05 3.42
CA LEU A 26 7.25 0.21 1.97
C LEU A 26 8.62 0.71 1.52
N HIS A 27 9.18 1.70 2.20
CA HIS A 27 10.54 2.19 1.96
C HIS A 27 11.59 1.07 2.09
N TRP A 28 11.49 0.27 3.16
CA TRP A 28 12.37 -0.90 3.36
C TRP A 28 12.27 -1.90 2.19
N LEU A 29 11.07 -2.17 1.66
CA LEU A 29 10.89 -3.01 0.47
C LEU A 29 11.62 -2.41 -0.73
N LEU A 30 11.46 -1.11 -1.00
CA LEU A 30 12.08 -0.40 -2.12
C LEU A 30 13.62 -0.34 -2.02
N LYS A 31 14.17 -0.38 -0.81
CA LYS A 31 15.62 -0.50 -0.55
C LYS A 31 16.15 -1.94 -0.65
N GLY A 32 15.35 -2.88 -1.15
CA GLY A 32 15.77 -4.27 -1.32
C GLY A 32 15.67 -5.12 -0.05
N GLY A 33 14.88 -4.70 0.92
CA GLY A 33 14.67 -5.46 2.16
C GLY A 33 13.99 -6.83 1.95
N ARG A 34 13.42 -7.04 0.77
CA ARG A 34 12.90 -8.34 0.35
C ARG A 34 13.27 -8.59 -1.12
N SER A 35 14.04 -9.62 -1.37
CA SER A 35 14.46 -10.00 -2.72
C SER A 35 13.61 -11.09 -3.38
N LYS A 36 12.74 -11.76 -2.59
CA LYS A 36 11.87 -12.87 -3.04
C LYS A 36 10.43 -12.71 -2.57
N SER A 37 9.51 -13.18 -3.40
CA SER A 37 8.10 -13.30 -3.07
C SER A 37 7.85 -14.44 -2.06
N SER A 38 6.81 -14.29 -1.26
CA SER A 38 6.23 -15.37 -0.46
C SER A 38 4.86 -15.75 -1.02
N ASN A 39 4.43 -16.98 -0.73
CA ASN A 39 3.09 -17.44 -1.06
C ASN A 39 2.08 -16.85 -0.06
N ASP A 40 1.79 -15.58 -0.22
CA ASP A 40 0.90 -14.79 0.64
C ASP A 40 0.39 -13.57 -0.11
N SER A 41 -0.57 -12.87 0.45
CA SER A 41 -1.15 -11.65 -0.12
C SER A 41 -1.21 -10.51 0.90
N MET A 42 -1.29 -9.28 0.39
CA MET A 42 -1.40 -8.07 1.20
C MET A 42 -2.46 -7.14 0.63
N SER A 43 -3.28 -6.59 1.51
CA SER A 43 -4.30 -5.59 1.16
C SER A 43 -3.77 -4.18 1.42
N TYR A 44 -4.19 -3.24 0.58
CA TYR A 44 -3.77 -1.83 0.66
C TYR A 44 -4.95 -0.88 0.66
N ILE A 45 -4.73 0.28 1.22
CA ILE A 45 -5.57 1.48 1.12
C ILE A 45 -4.69 2.71 1.24
N ASP A 46 -4.99 3.75 0.48
CA ASP A 46 -4.40 5.07 0.68
C ASP A 46 -4.85 5.69 2.00
N VAL A 47 -3.96 6.43 2.66
CA VAL A 47 -4.25 7.05 3.96
C VAL A 47 -5.36 8.11 3.87
N GLN A 48 -5.41 8.84 2.76
CA GLN A 48 -6.44 9.88 2.55
C GLN A 48 -7.79 9.23 2.27
N ASP A 49 -7.83 8.15 1.47
CA ASP A 49 -9.05 7.38 1.21
C ASP A 49 -9.57 6.72 2.49
N CYS A 50 -8.66 6.19 3.31
CA CYS A 50 -9.01 5.65 4.63
C CYS A 50 -9.64 6.74 5.52
N ALA A 51 -9.05 7.94 5.57
CA ALA A 51 -9.61 9.08 6.30
C ALA A 51 -10.97 9.51 5.73
N ALA A 52 -11.10 9.56 4.40
CA ALA A 52 -12.36 9.90 3.73
C ALA A 52 -13.48 8.89 4.07
N HIS A 53 -13.18 7.58 4.15
CA HIS A 53 -14.16 6.58 4.61
C HIS A 53 -14.63 6.84 6.04
N HIS A 54 -13.73 7.22 6.94
CA HIS A 54 -14.08 7.54 8.32
C HIS A 54 -14.99 8.77 8.40
N ILE A 55 -14.67 9.83 7.63
CA ILE A 55 -15.49 11.05 7.56
C ILE A 55 -16.86 10.74 6.98
N ALA A 56 -16.91 10.04 5.84
CA ALA A 56 -18.17 9.68 5.18
C ALA A 56 -19.07 8.81 6.08
N ALA A 57 -18.48 7.85 6.81
CA ALA A 57 -19.24 7.04 7.75
C ALA A 57 -19.75 7.85 8.96
N MET A 58 -18.97 8.83 9.44
CA MET A 58 -19.35 9.71 10.53
C MET A 58 -20.49 10.66 10.14
N GLU A 59 -20.47 11.20 8.91
CA GLU A 59 -21.44 12.16 8.40
C GLU A 59 -22.74 11.48 7.90
N ASN A 60 -22.70 10.19 7.60
CA ASN A 60 -23.88 9.46 7.11
C ASN A 60 -24.74 8.95 8.26
N PRO A 61 -25.94 9.51 8.50
CA PRO A 61 -26.83 9.12 9.59
C PRO A 61 -27.32 7.66 9.50
N ASN A 62 -27.22 7.04 8.33
CA ASN A 62 -27.58 5.65 8.12
C ASN A 62 -26.41 4.68 8.24
N ALA A 63 -25.18 5.18 8.44
CA ALA A 63 -24.02 4.32 8.61
C ALA A 63 -24.06 3.65 9.98
N SER A 64 -23.84 2.33 9.99
CA SER A 64 -23.80 1.54 11.20
C SER A 64 -22.94 0.30 11.04
N GLY A 65 -22.39 -0.23 12.14
CA GLY A 65 -21.62 -1.46 12.15
C GLY A 65 -20.23 -1.27 11.51
N ARG A 66 -19.70 -2.34 10.87
CA ARG A 66 -18.33 -2.41 10.36
C ARG A 66 -18.28 -2.21 8.83
N TYR A 67 -17.26 -1.49 8.39
CA TYR A 67 -16.93 -1.27 6.99
C TYR A 67 -15.50 -1.73 6.74
N PHE A 68 -15.26 -2.39 5.61
CA PHE A 68 -13.91 -2.52 5.10
C PHE A 68 -13.43 -1.16 4.58
N SER A 69 -12.16 -0.84 4.80
CA SER A 69 -11.48 0.30 4.20
C SER A 69 -10.21 -0.22 3.55
N LEU A 70 -10.34 -0.77 2.36
CA LEU A 70 -9.26 -1.34 1.56
C LEU A 70 -9.67 -1.40 0.08
N VAL A 71 -8.68 -1.37 -0.80
CA VAL A 71 -8.93 -1.47 -2.25
C VAL A 71 -9.13 -2.94 -2.62
N GLU A 72 -8.06 -3.71 -2.55
CA GLU A 72 -7.99 -5.13 -2.88
C GLU A 72 -6.76 -5.77 -2.24
N SER A 73 -6.64 -7.09 -2.37
CA SER A 73 -5.43 -7.81 -2.00
C SER A 73 -4.67 -8.24 -3.24
N TRP A 74 -3.36 -8.07 -3.22
CA TRP A 74 -2.47 -8.59 -4.24
C TRP A 74 -1.54 -9.66 -3.66
N HIS A 75 -1.25 -10.69 -4.46
CA HIS A 75 -0.19 -11.64 -4.15
C HIS A 75 1.18 -10.96 -4.18
N TRP A 76 2.13 -11.45 -3.37
CA TRP A 76 3.46 -10.84 -3.33
C TRP A 76 4.21 -10.87 -4.67
N ASN A 77 3.88 -11.80 -5.57
CA ASN A 77 4.40 -11.78 -6.95
C ASN A 77 4.04 -10.49 -7.68
N ASP A 78 2.79 -10.07 -7.57
CA ASP A 78 2.27 -8.88 -8.24
C ASP A 78 2.78 -7.60 -7.58
N ILE A 79 2.83 -7.59 -6.23
CA ILE A 79 3.38 -6.47 -5.47
C ILE A 79 4.83 -6.20 -5.87
N LEU A 80 5.71 -7.21 -5.80
CA LEU A 80 7.12 -7.03 -6.13
C LEU A 80 7.35 -6.73 -7.61
N SER A 81 6.57 -7.34 -8.53
CA SER A 81 6.63 -7.04 -9.96
C SER A 81 6.28 -5.58 -10.24
N THR A 82 5.19 -5.08 -9.63
CA THR A 82 4.75 -3.69 -9.79
C THR A 82 5.75 -2.71 -9.18
N LEU A 83 6.24 -2.98 -7.97
CA LEU A 83 7.26 -2.13 -7.35
C LEU A 83 8.56 -2.09 -8.18
N LYS A 84 8.96 -3.22 -8.80
CA LYS A 84 10.13 -3.26 -9.70
C LYS A 84 9.89 -2.47 -10.99
N GLU A 85 8.68 -2.53 -11.54
CA GLU A 85 8.29 -1.74 -12.72
C GLU A 85 8.33 -0.23 -12.40
N LEU A 86 7.76 0.18 -11.28
CA LEU A 86 7.68 1.59 -10.88
C LEU A 86 9.00 2.16 -10.37
N TYR A 87 9.84 1.32 -9.78
CA TYR A 87 11.15 1.69 -9.24
C TYR A 87 12.22 0.70 -9.72
N PRO A 88 12.76 0.86 -10.94
CA PRO A 88 13.76 -0.04 -11.53
C PRO A 88 15.01 -0.28 -10.69
N PRO A 89 15.49 0.64 -9.81
CA PRO A 89 16.63 0.36 -8.93
C PRO A 89 16.39 -0.73 -7.88
N LEU A 90 15.13 -1.09 -7.58
CA LEU A 90 14.78 -2.17 -6.64
C LEU A 90 15.53 -3.47 -7.00
N GLN A 91 16.25 -4.04 -6.03
CA GLN A 91 16.99 -5.28 -6.21
C GLN A 91 16.10 -6.49 -5.87
N LEU A 92 15.84 -7.33 -6.85
CA LEU A 92 15.14 -8.61 -6.70
C LEU A 92 16.01 -9.73 -7.25
N ASP A 93 15.87 -10.93 -6.71
CA ASP A 93 16.52 -12.12 -7.26
C ASP A 93 16.00 -12.41 -8.67
N ALA A 94 16.81 -13.05 -9.53
CA ALA A 94 16.40 -13.40 -10.89
C ALA A 94 15.11 -14.27 -10.91
N ASN A 95 14.93 -15.11 -9.90
CA ASN A 95 13.77 -15.96 -9.67
C ASN A 95 13.00 -15.50 -8.43
N PHE A 96 12.68 -14.22 -8.35
CA PHE A 96 12.01 -13.65 -7.18
C PHE A 96 10.56 -14.11 -7.00
N LYS A 97 9.90 -14.55 -8.07
CA LYS A 97 8.51 -14.99 -8.01
C LYS A 97 8.37 -16.34 -7.30
N TYR A 98 7.33 -16.48 -6.52
CA TYR A 98 6.90 -17.78 -6.02
C TYR A 98 6.24 -18.56 -7.16
N GLU A 99 6.72 -19.77 -7.44
CA GLU A 99 6.28 -20.64 -8.55
C GLU A 99 5.78 -22.01 -8.07
N GLY A 100 5.39 -22.14 -6.80
CA GLY A 100 4.81 -23.36 -6.26
C GLY A 100 3.46 -23.69 -6.88
N GLU A 101 3.07 -24.97 -6.87
CA GLU A 101 1.77 -25.43 -7.42
C GLU A 101 0.57 -24.93 -6.60
N ASP A 102 0.78 -24.50 -5.38
CA ASP A 102 -0.21 -24.08 -4.40
C ASP A 102 -0.30 -22.54 -4.25
N ILE A 103 -0.11 -21.79 -5.32
CA ILE A 103 -0.20 -20.31 -5.27
C ILE A 103 -1.52 -19.88 -4.64
N ILE A 104 -1.42 -19.15 -3.52
CA ILE A 104 -2.56 -18.61 -2.80
C ILE A 104 -3.26 -17.55 -3.65
N ARG A 105 -4.57 -17.69 -3.79
CA ARG A 105 -5.39 -16.62 -4.39
C ARG A 105 -5.54 -15.48 -3.39
N PRO A 106 -5.33 -14.21 -3.81
CA PRO A 106 -5.58 -13.07 -2.95
C PRO A 106 -7.00 -13.08 -2.40
N THR A 107 -7.16 -12.62 -1.16
CA THR A 107 -8.47 -12.49 -0.53
C THR A 107 -9.37 -11.56 -1.33
N GLN A 108 -10.56 -12.00 -1.64
CA GLN A 108 -11.61 -11.17 -2.23
C GLN A 108 -12.52 -10.61 -1.15
N PHE A 109 -12.93 -9.36 -1.32
CA PHE A 109 -13.80 -8.66 -0.36
C PHE A 109 -15.08 -8.21 -1.03
N ASN A 110 -16.19 -8.25 -0.28
CA ASN A 110 -17.40 -7.57 -0.69
C ASN A 110 -17.28 -6.08 -0.31
N HIS A 111 -17.25 -5.22 -1.32
CA HIS A 111 -17.09 -3.77 -1.17
C HIS A 111 -18.41 -3.00 -1.13
N ASP A 112 -19.58 -3.66 -1.20
CA ASP A 112 -20.88 -2.98 -1.32
C ASP A 112 -21.09 -1.95 -0.21
N ARG A 113 -20.76 -2.31 1.03
CA ARG A 113 -20.91 -1.39 2.16
C ARG A 113 -19.90 -0.24 2.10
N MET A 114 -18.66 -0.50 1.72
CA MET A 114 -17.64 0.54 1.54
C MET A 114 -18.07 1.50 0.42
N ASN A 115 -18.51 0.96 -0.72
CA ASN A 115 -18.98 1.75 -1.86
C ASN A 115 -20.22 2.59 -1.53
N SER A 116 -21.07 2.15 -0.61
CA SER A 116 -22.23 2.91 -0.16
C SER A 116 -21.87 4.21 0.56
N LEU A 117 -20.61 4.37 0.99
CA LEU A 117 -20.09 5.62 1.57
C LEU A 117 -19.79 6.68 0.50
N GLY A 118 -19.77 6.32 -0.79
CA GLY A 118 -19.58 7.26 -1.90
C GLY A 118 -18.15 7.80 -2.06
N VAL A 119 -17.15 7.15 -1.45
CA VAL A 119 -15.73 7.52 -1.56
C VAL A 119 -15.10 6.80 -2.74
N ASN A 120 -14.50 7.54 -3.66
CA ASN A 120 -13.67 6.96 -4.72
C ASN A 120 -12.28 6.64 -4.15
N VAL A 121 -11.82 5.41 -4.32
CA VAL A 121 -10.53 4.95 -3.82
C VAL A 121 -9.52 4.78 -4.95
N LYS A 122 -8.26 5.09 -4.66
CA LYS A 122 -7.12 4.87 -5.58
C LYS A 122 -6.81 3.39 -5.71
N GLY A 123 -6.38 2.96 -6.90
CA GLY A 123 -5.84 1.62 -7.12
C GLY A 123 -4.48 1.42 -6.46
N ILE A 124 -4.10 0.16 -6.19
CA ILE A 124 -2.83 -0.16 -5.51
C ILE A 124 -1.61 0.35 -6.30
N LYS A 125 -1.61 0.27 -7.62
CA LYS A 125 -0.52 0.79 -8.46
C LYS A 125 -0.36 2.30 -8.28
N GLU A 126 -1.45 3.05 -8.33
CA GLU A 126 -1.46 4.51 -8.12
C GLU A 126 -0.94 4.88 -6.72
N ILE A 127 -1.34 4.12 -5.69
CA ILE A 127 -0.82 4.29 -4.32
C ILE A 127 0.70 4.12 -4.28
N PHE A 128 1.24 3.10 -4.96
CA PHE A 128 2.68 2.87 -5.00
C PHE A 128 3.41 3.98 -5.77
N GLU A 129 2.87 4.45 -6.90
CA GLU A 129 3.43 5.58 -7.67
C GLU A 129 3.55 6.83 -6.81
N GLU A 130 2.50 7.22 -6.12
CA GLU A 130 2.50 8.39 -5.23
C GLU A 130 3.50 8.23 -4.06
N CYS A 131 3.56 7.05 -3.45
CA CYS A 131 4.52 6.79 -2.37
C CYS A 131 5.97 6.85 -2.84
N ILE A 132 6.28 6.30 -4.02
CA ILE A 132 7.63 6.33 -4.60
C ILE A 132 8.02 7.77 -4.91
N SER A 133 7.13 8.53 -5.58
CA SER A 133 7.34 9.94 -5.88
C SER A 133 7.60 10.75 -4.60
N PHE A 134 6.79 10.53 -3.57
CA PHE A 134 6.97 11.18 -2.27
C PHE A 134 8.33 10.86 -1.62
N PHE A 135 8.79 9.61 -1.66
CA PHE A 135 10.10 9.25 -1.12
C PHE A 135 11.24 9.90 -1.91
N GLN A 136 11.12 9.97 -3.24
CA GLN A 136 12.12 10.65 -4.10
C GLN A 136 12.16 12.14 -3.80
N ASP A 137 11.01 12.81 -3.68
CA ASP A 137 10.92 14.24 -3.34
C ASP A 137 11.52 14.56 -1.97
N LYS A 138 11.48 13.60 -1.04
CA LYS A 138 12.07 13.72 0.29
C LYS A 138 13.54 13.26 0.36
N GLY A 139 14.12 12.83 -0.76
CA GLY A 139 15.49 12.32 -0.80
C GLY A 139 15.68 10.99 -0.01
N ALA A 140 14.60 10.25 0.22
CA ALA A 140 14.65 8.96 0.91
C ALA A 140 14.94 7.78 -0.05
N LEU A 141 14.73 7.97 -1.35
CA LEU A 141 15.04 7.03 -2.43
C LEU A 141 15.97 7.66 -3.45
#